data_6da60b6c0001a2d7c5b8cff564f26d4f
#
_entry.id   6da60b6c0001a2d7c5b8cff564f26d4f
#
_cell.length_a   1.000
_cell.length_b   1.000
_cell.length_c   1.000
_cell.angle_alpha   90.00
_cell.angle_beta   90.00
_cell.angle_gamma   90.00
#
_symmetry.space_group_name_H-M   'P 1'
#
loop_
_entity.id
_entity.type
_entity.pdbx_description
1 polymer ?
#
loop_
_entity_poly.entity_id
_entity_poly.type
_entity_poly.pdbx_seq_one_letter_code
_entity_poly.pdbx_strand_id
1 'polypeptide(L)'
;MNTIIKRFVQQLKISLSTDFWKTLISTLGAVSAVVTLISFVFQVHNPCTLMIVIYFIIVIGGSLIISWLLSRRRDSLKLKLSNTLTVNVNAGDIFDYASDTNYVVIPVNEYFDTVVNTKIVSPSSLHGQFINKYYGYNHIELHEQIENYLTENNVEYIEVTERPNVGGYKKKYPLGTCVPVQVGQVTYVLVALTHFDDEDHAYVELSEFGRCISSVCRFIEKNAGNRPAYMPLMGMGLSRLNQTGQFILKYTLDTIIGVKDLAIPGGLSIIVNPPTAKTLDLNSIKY
;
A
#
# COMPACT_ATOMS: atom_id res chain seq x y z
N MET A 1 0.69 -21.44 21.98
CA MET A 1 0.71 -22.59 21.03
C MET A 1 -0.24 -22.41 19.84
N ASN A 2 -1.47 -21.88 20.02
CA ASN A 2 -2.44 -21.70 18.92
C ASN A 2 -2.04 -20.66 17.85
N THR A 3 -1.26 -19.63 18.17
CA THR A 3 -0.90 -18.58 17.21
C THR A 3 0.18 -19.03 16.22
N ILE A 4 1.13 -19.83 16.68
CA ILE A 4 2.21 -20.40 15.84
C ILE A 4 1.63 -21.43 14.88
N ILE A 5 0.73 -22.29 15.36
CA ILE A 5 0.07 -23.31 14.51
C ILE A 5 -0.85 -22.65 13.47
N LYS A 6 -1.60 -21.59 13.84
CA LYS A 6 -2.42 -20.83 12.86
C LYS A 6 -1.55 -20.14 11.81
N ARG A 7 -0.41 -19.56 12.20
CA ARG A 7 0.56 -18.99 11.23
C ARG A 7 1.15 -20.06 10.33
N PHE A 8 1.50 -21.22 10.87
CA PHE A 8 2.05 -22.35 10.10
C PHE A 8 1.02 -22.90 9.09
N VAL A 9 -0.23 -23.11 9.50
CA VAL A 9 -1.31 -23.58 8.62
C VAL A 9 -1.67 -22.54 7.56
N GLN A 10 -1.63 -21.26 7.90
CA GLN A 10 -1.88 -20.17 6.94
C GLN A 10 -0.70 -20.02 5.97
N GLN A 11 0.54 -20.23 6.40
CA GLN A 11 1.71 -20.30 5.53
C GLN A 11 1.66 -21.54 4.63
N LEU A 12 1.19 -22.68 5.11
CA LEU A 12 0.98 -23.89 4.31
C LEU A 12 -0.09 -23.67 3.21
N LYS A 13 -1.19 -22.97 3.48
CA LYS A 13 -2.21 -22.65 2.48
C LYS A 13 -1.72 -21.70 1.39
N ILE A 14 -0.84 -20.75 1.72
CA ILE A 14 -0.22 -19.83 0.76
C ILE A 14 0.91 -20.53 0.00
N SER A 15 1.60 -21.48 0.62
CA SER A 15 2.64 -22.30 0.00
C SER A 15 2.10 -23.29 -1.04
N LEU A 16 0.79 -23.52 -1.11
CA LEU A 16 0.12 -24.27 -2.18
C LEU A 16 -0.20 -23.41 -3.41
N SER A 17 0.35 -22.17 -3.50
CA SER A 17 0.24 -21.33 -4.70
C SER A 17 0.95 -21.98 -5.89
N THR A 18 0.52 -21.63 -7.10
CA THR A 18 1.17 -22.10 -8.35
C THR A 18 2.67 -21.81 -8.38
N ASP A 19 3.14 -20.78 -7.67
CA ASP A 19 4.54 -20.41 -7.58
C ASP A 19 5.34 -21.35 -6.69
N PHE A 20 4.76 -21.86 -5.60
CA PHE A 20 5.40 -22.89 -4.77
C PHE A 20 5.69 -24.15 -5.59
N TRP A 21 4.72 -24.63 -6.36
CA TRP A 21 4.89 -25.85 -7.17
C TRP A 21 5.90 -25.64 -8.29
N LYS A 22 5.92 -24.48 -8.95
CA LYS A 22 6.96 -24.14 -9.94
C LYS A 22 8.34 -24.11 -9.29
N THR A 23 8.47 -23.48 -8.13
CA THR A 23 9.73 -23.40 -7.39
C THR A 23 10.16 -24.79 -6.93
N LEU A 24 9.24 -25.63 -6.45
CA LEU A 24 9.53 -26.99 -6.02
C LEU A 24 10.05 -27.86 -7.17
N ILE A 25 9.42 -27.80 -8.34
CA ILE A 25 9.88 -28.57 -9.52
C ILE A 25 11.27 -28.08 -9.97
N SER A 26 11.48 -26.78 -9.99
CA SER A 26 12.79 -26.20 -10.37
C SER A 26 13.89 -26.56 -9.37
N THR A 27 13.62 -26.47 -8.06
CA THR A 27 14.61 -26.84 -7.02
C THR A 27 14.86 -28.34 -6.96
N LEU A 28 13.84 -29.18 -7.18
CA LEU A 28 13.98 -30.63 -7.29
C LEU A 28 14.93 -30.99 -8.44
N GLY A 29 14.76 -30.37 -9.61
CA GLY A 29 15.67 -30.57 -10.76
C GLY A 29 17.09 -30.14 -10.46
N ALA A 30 17.28 -28.95 -9.87
CA ALA A 30 18.61 -28.42 -9.55
C ALA A 30 19.34 -29.27 -8.50
N VAL A 31 18.65 -29.64 -7.40
CA VAL A 31 19.23 -30.48 -6.34
C VAL A 31 19.57 -31.87 -6.88
N SER A 32 18.68 -32.47 -7.69
CA SER A 32 18.94 -33.78 -8.31
C SER A 32 20.16 -33.72 -9.22
N ALA A 33 20.31 -32.69 -10.06
CA ALA A 33 21.49 -32.53 -10.93
C ALA A 33 22.78 -32.40 -10.14
N VAL A 34 22.81 -31.61 -9.07
CA VAL A 34 24.00 -31.46 -8.20
C VAL A 34 24.39 -32.78 -7.57
N VAL A 35 23.43 -33.53 -7.02
CA VAL A 35 23.72 -34.82 -6.37
C VAL A 35 24.15 -35.86 -7.40
N THR A 36 23.60 -35.84 -8.61
CA THR A 36 24.06 -36.71 -9.70
C THR A 36 25.51 -36.41 -10.09
N LEU A 37 25.89 -35.13 -10.22
CA LEU A 37 27.27 -34.72 -10.51
C LEU A 37 28.23 -35.16 -9.38
N ILE A 38 27.84 -35.00 -8.11
CA ILE A 38 28.62 -35.43 -6.97
C ILE A 38 28.83 -36.96 -7.04
N SER A 39 27.77 -37.75 -7.29
CA SER A 39 27.82 -39.18 -7.42
C SER A 39 28.74 -39.64 -8.55
N PHE A 40 28.77 -38.92 -9.65
CA PHE A 40 29.66 -39.15 -10.79
C PHE A 40 31.14 -38.87 -10.41
N VAL A 41 31.42 -37.72 -9.78
CA VAL A 41 32.78 -37.34 -9.38
C VAL A 41 33.37 -38.32 -8.37
N PHE A 42 32.59 -38.78 -7.42
CA PHE A 42 33.03 -39.73 -6.41
C PHE A 42 32.99 -41.20 -6.87
N GLN A 43 32.67 -41.46 -8.15
CA GLN A 43 32.62 -42.80 -8.75
C GLN A 43 31.86 -43.81 -7.92
N VAL A 44 30.70 -43.43 -7.40
CA VAL A 44 29.83 -44.31 -6.56
C VAL A 44 29.28 -45.43 -7.45
N HIS A 45 30.00 -46.58 -7.50
CA HIS A 45 29.54 -47.76 -8.21
C HIS A 45 28.79 -48.67 -7.24
N ASN A 46 27.63 -49.16 -7.69
CA ASN A 46 26.77 -50.10 -6.93
C ASN A 46 26.37 -49.60 -5.52
N PRO A 47 25.63 -48.48 -5.39
CA PRO A 47 25.18 -48.01 -4.10
C PRO A 47 24.25 -49.05 -3.46
N CYS A 48 24.42 -49.32 -2.15
CA CYS A 48 23.50 -50.18 -1.44
C CYS A 48 22.11 -49.49 -1.33
N THR A 49 21.06 -50.32 -1.11
CA THR A 49 19.66 -49.81 -1.02
C THR A 49 19.50 -48.69 0.01
N LEU A 50 20.23 -48.72 1.10
CA LEU A 50 20.21 -47.68 2.14
C LEU A 50 20.74 -46.34 1.58
N MET A 51 21.80 -46.34 0.80
CA MET A 51 22.34 -45.13 0.16
C MET A 51 21.33 -44.49 -0.82
N ILE A 52 20.62 -45.33 -1.56
CA ILE A 52 19.56 -44.87 -2.49
C ILE A 52 18.43 -44.18 -1.72
N VAL A 53 17.97 -44.76 -0.62
CA VAL A 53 16.93 -44.19 0.23
C VAL A 53 17.38 -42.87 0.84
N ILE A 54 18.59 -42.78 1.36
CA ILE A 54 19.17 -41.53 1.92
C ILE A 54 19.25 -40.49 0.84
N TYR A 55 19.65 -40.81 -0.38
CA TYR A 55 19.67 -39.91 -1.52
C TYR A 55 18.31 -39.28 -1.79
N PHE A 56 17.26 -40.11 -1.87
CA PHE A 56 15.90 -39.59 -2.09
C PHE A 56 15.41 -38.68 -0.95
N ILE A 57 15.72 -39.01 0.30
CA ILE A 57 15.39 -38.18 1.46
C ILE A 57 16.07 -36.82 1.36
N ILE A 58 17.35 -36.77 0.99
CA ILE A 58 18.11 -35.53 0.86
C ILE A 58 17.56 -34.67 -0.30
N VAL A 59 17.30 -35.28 -1.45
CA VAL A 59 16.80 -34.54 -2.64
C VAL A 59 15.41 -34.00 -2.37
N ILE A 60 14.49 -34.81 -1.87
CA ILE A 60 13.10 -34.38 -1.61
C ILE A 60 13.06 -33.41 -0.43
N GLY A 61 13.69 -33.77 0.70
CA GLY A 61 13.70 -32.93 1.90
C GLY A 61 14.40 -31.59 1.67
N GLY A 62 15.55 -31.61 1.01
CA GLY A 62 16.28 -30.40 0.63
C GLY A 62 15.49 -29.51 -0.31
N SER A 63 14.84 -30.09 -1.32
CA SER A 63 13.99 -29.33 -2.26
C SER A 63 12.78 -28.72 -1.56
N LEU A 64 12.14 -29.41 -0.65
CA LEU A 64 11.02 -28.88 0.15
C LEU A 64 11.47 -27.72 1.04
N ILE A 65 12.60 -27.86 1.73
CA ILE A 65 13.16 -26.80 2.59
C ILE A 65 13.52 -25.57 1.76
N ILE A 66 14.25 -25.75 0.65
CA ILE A 66 14.65 -24.65 -0.23
C ILE A 66 13.42 -23.96 -0.82
N SER A 67 12.44 -24.73 -1.30
CA SER A 67 11.21 -24.17 -1.85
C SER A 67 10.41 -23.40 -0.79
N TRP A 68 10.35 -23.90 0.43
CA TRP A 68 9.71 -23.20 1.54
C TRP A 68 10.44 -21.89 1.88
N LEU A 69 11.77 -21.88 1.91
CA LEU A 69 12.56 -20.68 2.15
C LEU A 69 12.40 -19.64 1.04
N LEU A 70 12.42 -20.06 -0.23
CA LEU A 70 12.25 -19.19 -1.40
C LEU A 70 10.83 -18.67 -1.54
N SER A 71 9.83 -19.45 -1.11
CA SER A 71 8.42 -19.06 -1.14
C SER A 71 7.99 -18.31 0.13
N ARG A 72 8.96 -18.00 1.02
CA ARG A 72 8.66 -17.27 2.25
C ARG A 72 8.12 -15.89 1.90
N ARG A 73 6.95 -15.57 2.45
CA ARG A 73 6.28 -14.30 2.23
C ARG A 73 7.14 -13.14 2.73
N ARG A 74 7.28 -12.12 1.89
CA ARG A 74 7.86 -10.85 2.31
C ARG A 74 6.82 -10.04 3.05
N ASP A 75 7.19 -9.53 4.23
CA ASP A 75 6.32 -8.64 5.03
C ASP A 75 6.49 -7.16 4.62
N SER A 76 7.53 -6.86 3.84
CA SER A 76 7.80 -5.53 3.29
C SER A 76 8.42 -5.63 1.91
N LEU A 77 8.26 -4.58 1.12
CA LEU A 77 8.89 -4.44 -0.20
C LEU A 77 9.62 -3.10 -0.24
N LYS A 78 10.87 -3.11 -0.75
CA LYS A 78 11.65 -1.90 -1.00
C LYS A 78 12.07 -1.87 -2.45
N LEU A 79 11.63 -0.84 -3.17
CA LEU A 79 11.91 -0.62 -4.57
C LEU A 79 12.78 0.64 -4.69
N LYS A 80 14.03 0.47 -5.13
CA LYS A 80 14.88 1.61 -5.49
C LYS A 80 14.70 1.87 -6.98
N LEU A 81 13.86 2.85 -7.33
CA LEU A 81 13.49 3.16 -8.71
C LEU A 81 14.52 4.11 -9.37
N SER A 82 15.14 4.98 -8.59
CA SER A 82 16.23 5.87 -9.02
C SER A 82 17.15 6.22 -7.84
N ASN A 83 18.11 7.11 -8.07
CA ASN A 83 18.93 7.62 -6.97
C ASN A 83 18.17 8.57 -6.04
N THR A 84 17.07 9.14 -6.51
CA THR A 84 16.23 10.11 -5.79
C THR A 84 14.83 9.59 -5.47
N LEU A 85 14.52 8.33 -5.80
CA LEU A 85 13.23 7.73 -5.55
C LEU A 85 13.36 6.31 -5.03
N THR A 86 13.03 6.14 -3.77
CA THR A 86 12.83 4.83 -3.14
C THR A 86 11.38 4.73 -2.68
N VAL A 87 10.69 3.66 -3.08
CA VAL A 87 9.33 3.35 -2.65
C VAL A 87 9.37 2.12 -1.76
N ASN A 88 8.81 2.25 -0.55
CA ASN A 88 8.66 1.15 0.38
C ASN A 88 7.18 0.76 0.49
N VAL A 89 6.89 -0.52 0.73
CA VAL A 89 5.55 -1.00 1.07
C VAL A 89 5.66 -1.73 2.40
N ASN A 90 4.94 -1.26 3.41
CA ASN A 90 4.98 -1.79 4.76
C ASN A 90 3.56 -2.02 5.29
N ALA A 91 3.39 -3.04 6.13
CA ALA A 91 2.16 -3.21 6.88
C ALA A 91 2.19 -2.32 8.13
N GLY A 92 1.07 -1.63 8.43
CA GLY A 92 0.98 -0.79 9.64
C GLY A 92 -0.27 0.09 9.66
N ASP A 93 -0.36 0.91 10.70
CA ASP A 93 -1.30 2.02 10.78
C ASP A 93 -0.60 3.29 10.26
N ILE A 94 -1.26 4.04 9.38
CA ILE A 94 -0.70 5.27 8.81
C ILE A 94 -0.38 6.31 9.90
N PHE A 95 -1.15 6.33 10.97
CA PHE A 95 -0.96 7.26 12.09
C PHE A 95 0.24 6.96 12.98
N ASP A 96 0.81 5.73 12.90
CA ASP A 96 2.06 5.39 13.60
C ASP A 96 3.29 6.04 12.95
N TYR A 97 3.15 6.49 11.69
CA TYR A 97 4.20 7.18 10.94
C TYR A 97 4.10 8.72 11.03
N ALA A 98 3.14 9.20 11.81
CA ALA A 98 2.97 10.63 12.11
C ALA A 98 3.93 11.07 13.22
N SER A 99 5.20 11.14 12.91
CA SER A 99 6.24 11.61 13.83
C SER A 99 7.11 12.66 13.15
N ASP A 100 7.63 13.58 13.93
CA ASP A 100 8.58 14.65 13.53
C ASP A 100 8.41 15.15 12.09
N THR A 101 8.58 16.10 11.59
CA THR A 101 8.58 16.70 10.24
C THR A 101 8.11 15.82 9.04
N ASN A 102 7.49 14.66 9.25
CA ASN A 102 7.03 13.76 8.18
C ASN A 102 5.86 14.33 7.39
N TYR A 103 5.71 13.86 6.13
CA TYR A 103 4.53 14.05 5.32
C TYR A 103 3.63 12.81 5.40
N VAL A 104 2.37 12.99 5.76
CA VAL A 104 1.39 11.89 5.88
C VAL A 104 0.17 12.20 5.03
N VAL A 105 -0.09 11.36 4.03
CA VAL A 105 -1.22 11.54 3.10
C VAL A 105 -2.50 10.98 3.70
N ILE A 106 -3.57 11.76 3.68
CA ILE A 106 -4.92 11.37 4.10
C ILE A 106 -5.89 11.58 2.93
N PRO A 107 -6.50 10.52 2.38
CA PRO A 107 -7.53 10.67 1.36
C PRO A 107 -8.80 11.24 1.97
N VAL A 108 -9.35 12.25 1.31
CA VAL A 108 -10.59 12.93 1.69
C VAL A 108 -11.55 12.99 0.50
N ASN A 109 -12.78 13.47 0.70
CA ASN A 109 -13.72 13.71 -0.39
C ASN A 109 -13.43 15.03 -1.11
N GLU A 110 -14.03 15.22 -2.27
CA GLU A 110 -13.84 16.40 -3.14
C GLU A 110 -14.32 17.74 -2.56
N TYR A 111 -15.07 17.70 -1.46
CA TYR A 111 -15.54 18.90 -0.76
C TYR A 111 -14.67 19.28 0.44
N PHE A 112 -13.67 18.46 0.79
CA PHE A 112 -12.87 18.61 2.01
C PHE A 112 -13.75 18.78 3.27
N ASP A 113 -14.81 18.01 3.37
CA ASP A 113 -15.72 18.07 4.51
C ASP A 113 -14.98 17.79 5.82
N THR A 114 -15.34 18.50 6.89
CA THR A 114 -14.71 18.34 8.21
C THR A 114 -15.68 17.84 9.28
N VAL A 115 -16.96 17.66 8.92
CA VAL A 115 -17.99 17.19 9.84
C VAL A 115 -18.05 15.66 9.84
N VAL A 116 -17.60 15.06 10.94
CA VAL A 116 -17.63 13.60 11.11
C VAL A 116 -18.99 13.14 11.59
N ASN A 117 -19.68 12.41 10.73
CA ASN A 117 -20.94 11.74 11.04
C ASN A 117 -21.13 10.54 10.10
N THR A 118 -22.26 9.83 10.23
CA THR A 118 -22.51 8.64 9.38
C THR A 118 -22.89 8.98 7.93
N LYS A 119 -23.08 10.27 7.59
CA LYS A 119 -23.58 10.72 6.29
C LYS A 119 -22.54 11.47 5.48
N ILE A 120 -21.74 12.35 6.09
CA ILE A 120 -20.79 13.22 5.40
C ILE A 120 -19.40 12.63 5.43
N VAL A 121 -18.79 12.49 6.61
CA VAL A 121 -17.49 11.84 6.78
C VAL A 121 -17.66 10.68 7.75
N SER A 122 -17.53 9.46 7.24
CA SER A 122 -17.62 8.26 8.08
C SER A 122 -16.54 8.26 9.17
N PRO A 123 -16.87 8.06 10.45
CA PRO A 123 -15.88 7.98 11.52
C PRO A 123 -14.90 6.80 11.37
N SER A 124 -15.26 5.77 10.60
CA SER A 124 -14.39 4.61 10.30
C SER A 124 -13.43 4.83 9.14
N SER A 125 -13.62 5.87 8.32
CA SER A 125 -12.70 6.25 7.26
C SER A 125 -11.40 6.83 7.81
N LEU A 126 -10.30 6.78 7.06
CA LEU A 126 -9.05 7.46 7.46
C LEU A 126 -9.27 8.97 7.64
N HIS A 127 -10.12 9.57 6.81
CA HIS A 127 -10.53 10.97 6.92
C HIS A 127 -11.20 11.25 8.28
N GLY A 128 -12.21 10.47 8.66
CA GLY A 128 -12.90 10.64 9.93
C GLY A 128 -12.01 10.34 11.14
N GLN A 129 -11.15 9.34 11.04
CA GLN A 129 -10.15 9.04 12.07
C GLN A 129 -9.16 10.18 12.26
N PHE A 130 -8.67 10.80 11.17
CA PHE A 130 -7.80 11.97 11.20
C PHE A 130 -8.47 13.14 11.94
N ILE A 131 -9.71 13.49 11.55
CA ILE A 131 -10.45 14.58 12.17
C ILE A 131 -10.66 14.30 13.67
N ASN A 132 -11.18 13.13 14.01
CA ASN A 132 -11.43 12.75 15.40
C ASN A 132 -10.18 12.75 16.27
N LYS A 133 -9.05 12.31 15.71
CA LYS A 133 -7.78 12.20 16.45
C LYS A 133 -7.16 13.55 16.77
N TYR A 134 -7.21 14.49 15.83
CA TYR A 134 -6.43 15.72 15.93
C TYR A 134 -7.27 16.99 16.13
N TYR A 135 -8.52 16.99 15.70
CA TYR A 135 -9.42 18.15 15.78
C TYR A 135 -10.62 17.89 16.67
N GLY A 136 -11.07 16.64 16.83
CA GLY A 136 -12.20 16.29 17.68
C GLY A 136 -13.43 17.13 17.35
N TYR A 137 -13.87 17.93 18.32
CA TYR A 137 -15.00 18.86 18.13
C TYR A 137 -14.60 20.17 17.43
N ASN A 138 -13.30 20.43 17.25
CA ASN A 138 -12.81 21.68 16.65
C ASN A 138 -12.61 21.57 15.13
N HIS A 139 -13.57 20.97 14.43
CA HIS A 139 -13.55 20.79 12.98
C HIS A 139 -13.56 22.13 12.21
N ILE A 140 -13.95 23.24 12.85
CA ILE A 140 -13.93 24.60 12.28
C ILE A 140 -12.49 25.03 12.01
N GLU A 141 -11.57 24.80 12.95
CA GLU A 141 -10.14 25.12 12.76
C GLU A 141 -9.53 24.39 11.54
N LEU A 142 -9.86 23.11 11.38
CA LEU A 142 -9.44 22.35 10.21
C LEU A 142 -10.00 22.95 8.92
N HIS A 143 -11.28 23.31 8.92
CA HIS A 143 -11.92 23.94 7.77
C HIS A 143 -11.26 25.25 7.39
N GLU A 144 -10.95 26.12 8.37
CA GLU A 144 -10.27 27.38 8.14
C GLU A 144 -8.87 27.18 7.53
N GLN A 145 -8.09 26.23 8.03
CA GLN A 145 -6.78 25.88 7.44
C GLN A 145 -6.91 25.46 5.98
N ILE A 146 -7.90 24.63 5.66
CA ILE A 146 -8.17 24.13 4.31
C ILE A 146 -8.58 25.29 3.39
N GLU A 147 -9.58 26.09 3.78
CA GLU A 147 -10.11 27.19 2.98
C GLU A 147 -9.05 28.28 2.74
N ASN A 148 -8.25 28.60 3.75
CA ASN A 148 -7.16 29.56 3.62
C ASN A 148 -6.16 29.09 2.54
N TYR A 149 -5.70 27.83 2.64
CA TYR A 149 -4.78 27.28 1.65
C TYR A 149 -5.37 27.27 0.22
N LEU A 150 -6.61 26.82 0.07
CA LEU A 150 -7.29 26.74 -1.23
C LEU A 150 -7.47 28.13 -1.85
N THR A 151 -7.82 29.11 -1.03
CA THR A 151 -8.01 30.53 -1.45
C THR A 151 -6.67 31.17 -1.82
N GLU A 152 -5.64 31.06 -0.97
CA GLU A 152 -4.32 31.62 -1.23
C GLU A 152 -3.65 31.07 -2.49
N ASN A 153 -3.93 29.81 -2.82
CA ASN A 153 -3.40 29.15 -4.02
C ASN A 153 -4.33 29.25 -5.24
N ASN A 154 -5.44 30.02 -5.14
CA ASN A 154 -6.43 30.21 -6.20
C ASN A 154 -6.89 28.89 -6.82
N VAL A 155 -7.18 27.87 -5.98
CA VAL A 155 -7.64 26.57 -6.46
C VAL A 155 -9.07 26.71 -6.98
N GLU A 156 -9.28 26.36 -8.25
CA GLU A 156 -10.60 26.40 -8.90
C GLU A 156 -11.56 25.40 -8.21
N TYR A 157 -12.82 25.79 -8.12
CA TYR A 157 -13.88 24.94 -7.59
C TYR A 157 -15.19 25.16 -8.34
N ILE A 158 -16.09 24.20 -8.19
CA ILE A 158 -17.48 24.30 -8.64
C ILE A 158 -18.36 24.45 -7.40
N GLU A 159 -19.18 25.50 -7.36
CA GLU A 159 -20.15 25.64 -6.29
C GLU A 159 -21.42 24.89 -6.65
N VAL A 160 -21.83 23.93 -5.77
CA VAL A 160 -23.07 23.18 -5.94
C VAL A 160 -24.20 23.85 -5.13
N THR A 161 -25.36 23.99 -5.72
CA THR A 161 -26.50 24.66 -5.09
C THR A 161 -27.13 23.80 -4.01
N GLU A 162 -27.16 22.47 -4.20
CA GLU A 162 -27.78 21.50 -3.31
C GLU A 162 -26.89 20.29 -3.13
N ARG A 163 -26.89 19.76 -1.90
CA ARG A 163 -26.33 18.45 -1.56
C ARG A 163 -27.39 17.65 -0.79
N PRO A 164 -27.48 16.32 -1.01
CA PRO A 164 -28.43 15.45 -0.31
C PRO A 164 -28.29 15.54 1.21
N ASN A 165 -27.05 15.66 1.70
CA ASN A 165 -26.78 15.74 3.14
C ASN A 165 -26.64 17.17 3.63
N VAL A 166 -27.53 17.52 4.54
CA VAL A 166 -27.50 18.81 5.22
C VAL A 166 -26.23 18.91 6.07
N GLY A 167 -25.46 19.99 5.89
CA GLY A 167 -24.26 20.32 6.67
C GLY A 167 -22.93 20.01 5.98
N GLY A 168 -22.94 19.43 4.78
CA GLY A 168 -21.74 19.33 3.94
C GLY A 168 -21.38 20.65 3.25
N TYR A 169 -20.09 20.84 2.93
CA TYR A 169 -19.63 22.02 2.21
C TYR A 169 -20.07 21.96 0.74
N LYS A 170 -20.21 23.13 0.11
CA LYS A 170 -20.79 23.28 -1.23
C LYS A 170 -19.73 23.50 -2.33
N LYS A 171 -18.49 23.79 -1.95
CA LYS A 171 -17.40 23.96 -2.91
C LYS A 171 -16.80 22.59 -3.23
N LYS A 172 -16.89 22.21 -4.49
CA LYS A 172 -16.39 20.96 -5.06
C LYS A 172 -15.07 21.22 -5.78
N TYR A 173 -14.00 20.59 -5.31
CA TYR A 173 -12.67 20.76 -5.86
C TYR A 173 -12.28 19.57 -6.78
N PRO A 174 -11.41 19.80 -7.78
CA PRO A 174 -10.94 18.72 -8.66
C PRO A 174 -10.27 17.58 -7.87
N LEU A 175 -10.51 16.34 -8.27
CA LEU A 175 -9.81 15.19 -7.69
C LEU A 175 -8.30 15.31 -7.93
N GLY A 176 -7.53 14.95 -6.91
CA GLY A 176 -6.07 15.14 -6.87
C GLY A 176 -5.64 16.47 -6.27
N THR A 177 -6.56 17.40 -5.94
CA THR A 177 -6.24 18.59 -5.16
C THR A 177 -5.63 18.16 -3.82
N CYS A 178 -4.43 18.69 -3.51
CA CYS A 178 -3.70 18.40 -2.28
C CYS A 178 -3.64 19.65 -1.40
N VAL A 179 -4.06 19.50 -0.15
CA VAL A 179 -4.05 20.58 0.85
C VAL A 179 -3.18 20.16 2.03
N PRO A 180 -2.06 20.87 2.32
CA PRO A 180 -1.24 20.61 3.49
C PRO A 180 -1.90 21.20 4.73
N VAL A 181 -2.01 20.40 5.78
CA VAL A 181 -2.49 20.81 7.11
C VAL A 181 -1.43 20.48 8.13
N GLN A 182 -1.11 21.44 9.00
CA GLN A 182 -0.10 21.24 10.03
C GLN A 182 -0.73 20.78 11.34
N VAL A 183 -0.21 19.68 11.88
CA VAL A 183 -0.53 19.23 13.25
C VAL A 183 0.78 19.02 13.99
N GLY A 184 1.13 19.96 14.87
CA GLY A 184 2.46 20.01 15.48
C GLY A 184 3.54 20.20 14.41
N GLN A 185 4.48 19.27 14.32
CA GLN A 185 5.54 19.29 13.31
C GLN A 185 5.25 18.43 12.08
N VAL A 186 4.17 17.65 12.10
CA VAL A 186 3.75 16.76 11.01
C VAL A 186 2.94 17.54 9.98
N THR A 187 3.26 17.35 8.70
CA THR A 187 2.45 17.87 7.60
C THR A 187 1.52 16.78 7.09
N TYR A 188 0.23 16.92 7.34
CA TYR A 188 -0.78 16.06 6.72
C TYR A 188 -1.17 16.62 5.35
N VAL A 189 -1.12 15.77 4.32
CA VAL A 189 -1.53 16.13 2.97
C VAL A 189 -2.91 15.54 2.73
N LEU A 190 -3.93 16.37 2.83
CA LEU A 190 -5.30 15.98 2.49
C LEU A 190 -5.42 15.95 0.96
N VAL A 191 -5.81 14.82 0.39
CA VAL A 191 -6.01 14.68 -1.06
C VAL A 191 -7.47 14.40 -1.38
N ALA A 192 -8.09 15.24 -2.22
CA ALA A 192 -9.41 14.99 -2.78
C ALA A 192 -9.34 13.72 -3.64
N LEU A 193 -9.85 12.60 -3.12
CA LEU A 193 -9.76 11.29 -3.75
C LEU A 193 -11.10 10.81 -4.31
N THR A 194 -12.21 11.17 -3.68
CA THR A 194 -13.52 10.60 -3.99
C THR A 194 -14.54 11.66 -4.33
N HIS A 195 -15.35 11.35 -5.35
CA HIS A 195 -16.63 11.99 -5.58
C HIS A 195 -17.69 11.47 -4.62
N PHE A 196 -18.81 12.16 -4.56
CA PHE A 196 -20.06 11.65 -4.01
C PHE A 196 -21.10 11.50 -5.12
N ASP A 197 -21.83 10.38 -5.10
CA ASP A 197 -23.02 10.19 -5.92
C ASP A 197 -24.24 10.93 -5.33
N ASP A 198 -25.38 10.82 -6.01
CA ASP A 198 -26.64 11.47 -5.58
C ASP A 198 -27.17 10.92 -4.24
N GLU A 199 -26.64 9.81 -3.74
CA GLU A 199 -26.95 9.19 -2.46
C GLU A 199 -25.87 9.46 -1.39
N ASP A 200 -24.89 10.34 -1.67
CA ASP A 200 -23.69 10.65 -0.88
C ASP A 200 -22.80 9.42 -0.61
N HIS A 201 -22.75 8.50 -1.53
CA HIS A 201 -21.78 7.44 -1.48
C HIS A 201 -20.49 7.86 -2.18
N ALA A 202 -19.38 7.66 -1.48
CA ALA A 202 -18.07 7.94 -2.03
C ALA A 202 -17.68 6.95 -3.13
N TYR A 203 -17.17 7.44 -4.26
CA TYR A 203 -16.62 6.63 -5.35
C TYR A 203 -15.48 7.35 -6.05
N VAL A 204 -14.68 6.62 -6.80
CA VAL A 204 -13.65 7.15 -7.70
C VAL A 204 -13.47 6.18 -8.87
N GLU A 205 -13.30 6.71 -10.07
CA GLU A 205 -12.92 5.89 -11.22
C GLU A 205 -11.43 5.56 -11.20
N LEU A 206 -11.04 4.42 -11.79
CA LEU A 206 -9.65 3.96 -11.77
C LEU A 206 -8.70 4.96 -12.45
N SER A 207 -9.15 5.60 -13.53
CA SER A 207 -8.39 6.63 -14.25
C SER A 207 -8.13 7.87 -13.38
N GLU A 208 -9.13 8.29 -12.62
CA GLU A 208 -9.04 9.41 -11.68
C GLU A 208 -8.16 9.07 -10.48
N PHE A 209 -8.31 7.85 -9.95
CA PHE A 209 -7.45 7.34 -8.90
C PHE A 209 -5.96 7.42 -9.29
N GLY A 210 -5.59 7.01 -10.52
CA GLY A 210 -4.21 7.15 -11.01
C GLY A 210 -3.76 8.62 -11.08
N ARG A 211 -4.64 9.55 -11.51
CA ARG A 211 -4.33 10.99 -11.49
C ARG A 211 -4.11 11.51 -10.07
N CYS A 212 -4.93 11.09 -9.10
CA CYS A 212 -4.76 11.47 -7.69
C CYS A 212 -3.40 10.99 -7.14
N ILE A 213 -3.00 9.75 -7.42
CA ILE A 213 -1.67 9.23 -7.03
C ILE A 213 -0.55 10.10 -7.61
N SER A 214 -0.64 10.43 -8.91
CA SER A 214 0.34 11.27 -9.59
C SER A 214 0.41 12.68 -8.97
N SER A 215 -0.74 13.28 -8.66
CA SER A 215 -0.85 14.60 -8.01
C SER A 215 -0.21 14.60 -6.62
N VAL A 216 -0.47 13.56 -5.81
CA VAL A 216 0.18 13.38 -4.49
C VAL A 216 1.69 13.29 -4.65
N CYS A 217 2.19 12.49 -5.59
CA CYS A 217 3.62 12.36 -5.84
C CYS A 217 4.26 13.71 -6.19
N ARG A 218 3.64 14.47 -7.10
CA ARG A 218 4.13 15.81 -7.49
C ARG A 218 4.05 16.81 -6.35
N PHE A 219 3.00 16.74 -5.53
CA PHE A 219 2.87 17.60 -4.36
C PHE A 219 4.00 17.32 -3.34
N ILE A 220 4.28 16.04 -3.05
CA ILE A 220 5.35 15.61 -2.16
C ILE A 220 6.72 16.03 -2.73
N GLU A 221 6.98 15.78 -4.00
CA GLU A 221 8.21 16.18 -4.68
C GLU A 221 8.49 17.68 -4.51
N LYS A 222 7.46 18.52 -4.71
CA LYS A 222 7.60 19.98 -4.61
C LYS A 222 7.82 20.48 -3.19
N ASN A 223 7.22 19.81 -2.19
CA ASN A 223 7.08 20.41 -0.85
C ASN A 223 7.86 19.66 0.25
N ALA A 224 8.14 18.36 0.08
CA ALA A 224 8.71 17.57 1.18
C ALA A 224 10.24 17.73 1.34
N GLY A 225 10.96 18.05 0.26
CA GLY A 225 12.43 18.08 0.28
C GLY A 225 13.00 16.71 0.65
N ASN A 226 13.82 16.65 1.70
CA ASN A 226 14.41 15.40 2.20
C ASN A 226 13.56 14.72 3.29
N ARG A 227 12.37 15.23 3.60
CA ARG A 227 11.48 14.64 4.60
C ARG A 227 10.79 13.40 4.05
N PRO A 228 10.68 12.32 4.83
CA PRO A 228 9.99 11.11 4.38
C PRO A 228 8.48 11.35 4.23
N ALA A 229 7.90 10.68 3.25
CA ALA A 229 6.47 10.75 2.98
C ALA A 229 5.82 9.38 3.12
N TYR A 230 4.65 9.35 3.74
CA TYR A 230 3.86 8.16 4.00
C TYR A 230 2.47 8.30 3.40
N MET A 231 2.05 7.33 2.64
CA MET A 231 0.76 7.30 1.96
C MET A 231 0.06 5.98 2.29
N PRO A 232 -1.22 5.97 2.71
CA PRO A 232 -1.93 4.72 2.87
C PRO A 232 -2.14 4.05 1.50
N LEU A 233 -2.31 2.73 1.47
CA LEU A 233 -2.83 2.08 0.27
C LEU A 233 -4.28 2.54 0.08
N MET A 234 -4.45 3.64 -0.65
CA MET A 234 -5.75 4.24 -0.95
C MET A 234 -6.58 3.31 -1.85
N GLY A 235 -7.86 3.55 -1.96
CA GLY A 235 -8.74 2.76 -2.84
C GLY A 235 -9.29 1.46 -2.25
N MET A 236 -8.86 1.07 -1.05
CA MET A 236 -9.28 -0.17 -0.38
C MET A 236 -10.48 -0.02 0.54
N GLY A 237 -10.94 1.19 0.75
CA GLY A 237 -12.03 1.50 1.68
C GLY A 237 -13.33 1.89 0.97
N LEU A 238 -13.91 3.00 1.42
CA LEU A 238 -15.20 3.51 0.96
C LEU A 238 -15.21 4.08 -0.47
N SER A 239 -14.04 4.17 -1.13
CA SER A 239 -13.89 4.70 -2.50
C SER A 239 -14.46 3.83 -3.62
N ARG A 240 -14.99 2.66 -3.30
CA ARG A 240 -15.71 1.73 -4.20
C ARG A 240 -15.00 1.39 -5.53
N LEU A 241 -13.68 1.35 -5.54
CA LEU A 241 -12.94 0.86 -6.72
C LEU A 241 -13.23 -0.60 -7.08
N ASN A 242 -13.83 -1.38 -6.14
CA ASN A 242 -14.22 -2.79 -6.33
C ASN A 242 -13.09 -3.67 -6.90
N GLN A 243 -11.86 -3.38 -6.54
CA GLN A 243 -10.66 -4.10 -6.97
C GLN A 243 -9.97 -4.81 -5.80
N THR A 244 -9.19 -5.83 -6.10
CA THR A 244 -8.39 -6.52 -5.07
C THR A 244 -7.26 -5.63 -4.57
N GLY A 245 -6.84 -5.81 -3.30
CA GLY A 245 -5.70 -5.08 -2.75
C GLY A 245 -4.42 -5.27 -3.55
N GLN A 246 -4.21 -6.47 -4.10
CA GLN A 246 -3.07 -6.78 -4.96
C GLN A 246 -3.08 -5.94 -6.25
N PHE A 247 -4.25 -5.80 -6.88
CA PHE A 247 -4.40 -4.96 -8.07
C PHE A 247 -4.14 -3.49 -7.74
N ILE A 248 -4.77 -2.97 -6.68
CA ILE A 248 -4.62 -1.56 -6.27
C ILE A 248 -3.16 -1.24 -5.93
N LEU A 249 -2.47 -2.12 -5.19
CA LEU A 249 -1.06 -1.93 -4.88
C LEU A 249 -0.21 -1.88 -6.15
N LYS A 250 -0.40 -2.85 -7.05
CA LYS A 250 0.34 -2.88 -8.31
C LYS A 250 0.06 -1.63 -9.16
N TYR A 251 -1.20 -1.25 -9.31
CA TYR A 251 -1.61 -0.06 -10.06
C TYR A 251 -1.02 1.22 -9.45
N THR A 252 -1.00 1.33 -8.12
CA THR A 252 -0.37 2.47 -7.41
C THR A 252 1.12 2.52 -7.70
N LEU A 253 1.83 1.40 -7.62
CA LEU A 253 3.26 1.34 -7.92
C LEU A 253 3.55 1.64 -9.39
N ASP A 254 2.79 1.07 -10.33
CA ASP A 254 2.93 1.34 -11.77
C ASP A 254 2.70 2.82 -12.08
N THR A 255 1.72 3.44 -11.41
CA THR A 255 1.44 4.87 -11.54
C THR A 255 2.60 5.71 -11.03
N ILE A 256 3.15 5.41 -9.84
CA ILE A 256 4.31 6.13 -9.28
C ILE A 256 5.52 6.04 -10.22
N ILE A 257 5.79 4.84 -10.75
CA ILE A 257 6.89 4.59 -11.70
C ILE A 257 6.67 5.37 -13.00
N GLY A 258 5.41 5.49 -13.44
CA GLY A 258 5.03 6.22 -14.65
C GLY A 258 5.12 7.75 -14.53
N VAL A 259 5.28 8.30 -13.33
CA VAL A 259 5.48 9.74 -13.15
C VAL A 259 6.88 10.13 -13.60
N LYS A 260 6.98 10.79 -14.75
CA LYS A 260 8.26 11.15 -15.38
C LYS A 260 9.14 11.98 -14.43
N ASP A 261 10.42 11.61 -14.32
CA ASP A 261 11.46 12.33 -13.58
C ASP A 261 11.11 12.61 -12.11
N LEU A 262 10.29 11.76 -11.48
CA LEU A 262 9.87 11.92 -10.09
C LEU A 262 11.07 11.79 -9.14
N ALA A 263 11.25 12.79 -8.28
CA ALA A 263 12.31 12.85 -7.28
C ALA A 263 11.73 13.10 -5.88
N ILE A 264 11.80 12.10 -5.01
CA ILE A 264 11.42 12.20 -3.59
C ILE A 264 12.61 11.69 -2.76
N PRO A 265 13.61 12.55 -2.48
CA PRO A 265 14.83 12.14 -1.80
C PRO A 265 14.59 11.54 -0.40
N GLY A 266 13.58 12.02 0.32
CA GLY A 266 13.16 11.47 1.61
C GLY A 266 12.52 10.09 1.53
N GLY A 267 12.19 9.62 0.32
CA GLY A 267 11.49 8.37 0.06
C GLY A 267 9.98 8.47 0.24
N LEU A 268 9.27 7.55 -0.41
CA LEU A 268 7.82 7.40 -0.30
C LEU A 268 7.51 6.00 0.25
N SER A 269 6.71 5.93 1.30
CA SER A 269 6.28 4.65 1.89
C SER A 269 4.78 4.47 1.73
N ILE A 270 4.36 3.37 1.13
CA ILE A 270 2.96 2.94 1.05
C ILE A 270 2.67 2.09 2.28
N ILE A 271 1.76 2.56 3.11
CA ILE A 271 1.36 1.88 4.35
C ILE A 271 0.06 1.12 4.10
N VAL A 272 0.12 -0.19 4.30
CA VAL A 272 -1.01 -1.09 4.09
C VAL A 272 -1.56 -1.51 5.44
N ASN A 273 -2.85 -1.30 5.67
CA ASN A 273 -3.47 -1.74 6.91
C ASN A 273 -3.28 -3.26 7.13
N PRO A 274 -3.10 -3.73 8.38
CA PRO A 274 -2.74 -5.12 8.66
C PRO A 274 -3.72 -6.18 8.10
N PRO A 275 -5.06 -5.97 8.07
CA PRO A 275 -5.99 -6.88 7.42
C PRO A 275 -5.71 -7.06 5.92
N THR A 276 -5.56 -5.97 5.18
CA THR A 276 -5.24 -5.98 3.73
C THR A 276 -3.85 -6.54 3.48
N ALA A 277 -2.85 -6.15 4.26
CA ALA A 277 -1.49 -6.64 4.13
C ALA A 277 -1.39 -8.18 4.17
N LYS A 278 -2.26 -8.85 4.93
CA LYS A 278 -2.34 -10.31 4.99
C LYS A 278 -2.82 -10.96 3.67
N THR A 279 -3.47 -10.22 2.80
CA THR A 279 -3.99 -10.71 1.51
C THR A 279 -3.05 -10.44 0.35
N LEU A 280 -2.02 -9.58 0.55
CA LEU A 280 -1.08 -9.22 -0.51
C LEU A 280 0.03 -10.26 -0.68
N ASP A 281 0.45 -10.48 -1.89
CA ASP A 281 1.66 -11.21 -2.25
C ASP A 281 2.72 -10.25 -2.78
N LEU A 282 3.61 -9.80 -1.88
CA LEU A 282 4.69 -8.89 -2.24
C LEU A 282 5.82 -9.58 -3.04
N ASN A 283 5.87 -10.92 -3.06
CA ASN A 283 6.86 -11.66 -3.85
C ASN A 283 6.54 -11.62 -5.35
N SER A 284 5.26 -11.46 -5.72
CA SER A 284 4.82 -11.37 -7.10
C SER A 284 5.11 -10.01 -7.75
N ILE A 285 5.46 -8.98 -6.95
CA ILE A 285 5.78 -7.64 -7.44
C ILE A 285 7.25 -7.60 -7.83
N LYS A 286 7.50 -7.43 -9.14
CA LYS A 286 8.84 -7.34 -9.74
C LYS A 286 8.88 -6.13 -10.67
N TYR A 287 9.93 -5.31 -10.53
CA TYR A 287 10.27 -4.18 -11.40
C TYR A 287 11.74 -4.21 -11.76
#